data_4e48ff26500f7d180dd0f48bde3ee005
#
_entry.id   4e48ff26500f7d180dd0f48bde3ee005
#
_cell.length_a   1.000
_cell.length_b   1.000
_cell.length_c   1.000
_cell.angle_alpha   90.00
_cell.angle_beta   90.00
_cell.angle_gamma   90.00
#
_symmetry.space_group_name_H-M   'P 1'
#
loop_
_entity.id
_entity.type
_entity.pdbx_description
1 polymer ?
#
loop_
_entity_poly.entity_id
_entity_poly.type
_entity_poly.pdbx_seq_one_letter_code
_entity_poly.pdbx_strand_id
1 'polypeptide(L)'
;FEQFIGKQGLEYANNGNGRTEAATAVAFDENGAAANILNEWKNLYDLGYAPNVGKGGDAGLADFSAGKSAITLGSTASLKQILQDVDGKFEVGTAYFPKVKSTDEGGVSIGGASLWALDNNDPKKLRATWEFVKFLISPESQAFWNAETGYFPVNVDAHDEDVFKENIEKYPQFETAIDQLHDSAPQYAGALLSVFSEARAIVESEIESMLNGNETVDEAVDSMASQINDAIEEYN
;
A
#
# COMPACT_ATOMS: atom_id res chain seq x y z
N PHE A 1 0.20 3.97 -6.35
CA PHE A 1 1.14 3.96 -7.49
C PHE A 1 2.08 2.75 -7.38
N GLU A 2 2.89 2.61 -6.33
CA GLU A 2 3.86 1.51 -6.15
C GLU A 2 3.25 0.11 -6.16
N GLN A 3 2.02 -0.07 -5.65
CA GLN A 3 1.31 -1.34 -5.70
C GLN A 3 1.01 -1.77 -7.14
N PHE A 4 0.64 -0.82 -7.99
CA PHE A 4 0.39 -1.09 -9.41
C PHE A 4 1.67 -1.45 -10.18
N ILE A 5 2.83 -0.91 -9.77
CA ILE A 5 4.13 -1.32 -10.34
C ILE A 5 4.39 -2.78 -9.98
N GLY A 6 4.26 -3.14 -8.69
CA GLY A 6 4.38 -4.52 -8.23
C GLY A 6 3.40 -5.47 -8.90
N LYS A 7 2.15 -5.04 -9.14
CA LYS A 7 1.13 -5.86 -9.86
C LYS A 7 1.49 -6.14 -11.32
N GLN A 8 2.27 -5.28 -11.96
CA GLN A 8 2.79 -5.51 -13.31
C GLN A 8 4.00 -6.46 -13.31
N GLY A 9 4.53 -6.84 -12.14
CA GLY A 9 5.75 -7.62 -12.03
C GLY A 9 7.01 -6.83 -12.37
N LEU A 10 6.96 -5.49 -12.27
CA LEU A 10 8.03 -4.59 -12.63
C LEU A 10 8.67 -3.94 -11.39
N GLU A 11 9.85 -3.37 -11.55
CA GLU A 11 10.60 -2.71 -10.48
C GLU A 11 10.28 -1.23 -10.41
N TYR A 12 10.19 -0.69 -9.19
CA TYR A 12 10.06 0.74 -8.91
C TYR A 12 11.40 1.46 -9.05
N ALA A 13 12.47 0.83 -8.54
CA ALA A 13 13.83 1.37 -8.54
C ALA A 13 14.82 0.31 -9.01
N ASN A 14 15.99 0.75 -9.43
CA ASN A 14 17.09 -0.13 -9.86
C ASN A 14 17.65 -0.98 -8.68
N ASN A 15 18.69 -1.77 -8.98
CA ASN A 15 19.36 -2.64 -8.01
C ASN A 15 18.41 -3.61 -7.28
N GLY A 16 17.46 -4.21 -8.03
CA GLY A 16 16.48 -5.13 -7.49
C GLY A 16 15.57 -4.43 -6.46
N ASN A 17 15.05 -3.26 -6.80
CA ASN A 17 14.31 -2.40 -5.87
C ASN A 17 15.12 -2.02 -4.61
N GLY A 18 16.41 -1.75 -4.77
CA GLY A 18 17.31 -1.36 -3.68
C GLY A 18 17.73 -2.52 -2.75
N ARG A 19 17.60 -3.80 -3.19
CA ARG A 19 17.92 -4.98 -2.36
C ARG A 19 19.29 -5.59 -2.63
N THR A 20 19.81 -5.46 -3.84
CA THR A 20 21.16 -5.94 -4.16
C THR A 20 22.23 -4.91 -3.80
N GLU A 21 21.91 -3.64 -4.00
CA GLU A 21 22.68 -2.46 -3.60
C GLU A 21 21.68 -1.32 -3.33
N ALA A 22 22.12 -0.21 -2.74
CA ALA A 22 21.26 0.96 -2.56
C ALA A 22 20.71 1.43 -3.92
N ALA A 23 19.44 1.80 -3.96
CA ALA A 23 18.85 2.36 -5.16
C ALA A 23 19.52 3.71 -5.50
N THR A 24 19.90 3.89 -6.75
CA THR A 24 20.50 5.12 -7.28
C THR A 24 19.62 5.83 -8.29
N ALA A 25 18.55 5.17 -8.75
CA ALA A 25 17.56 5.72 -9.64
C ALA A 25 16.24 4.94 -9.55
N VAL A 26 15.16 5.57 -9.95
CA VAL A 26 13.91 4.86 -10.26
C VAL A 26 14.07 4.03 -11.54
N ALA A 27 13.16 3.10 -11.79
CA ALA A 27 13.15 2.24 -12.97
C ALA A 27 11.79 2.25 -13.69
N PHE A 28 10.76 2.79 -13.06
CA PHE A 28 9.37 2.73 -13.52
C PHE A 28 9.12 3.56 -14.80
N ASP A 29 9.96 4.51 -15.10
CA ASP A 29 9.97 5.32 -16.32
C ASP A 29 10.46 4.48 -17.51
N GLU A 30 11.66 3.91 -17.42
CA GLU A 30 12.29 3.13 -18.49
C GLU A 30 11.58 1.80 -18.75
N ASN A 31 11.06 1.12 -17.72
CA ASN A 31 10.35 -0.15 -17.89
C ASN A 31 8.90 0.00 -18.28
N GLY A 32 8.39 1.24 -18.38
CA GLY A 32 7.05 1.58 -18.81
C GLY A 32 5.95 1.38 -17.77
N ALA A 33 6.28 1.01 -16.53
CA ALA A 33 5.30 0.75 -15.49
C ALA A 33 4.45 1.98 -15.17
N ALA A 34 5.10 3.14 -15.02
CA ALA A 34 4.42 4.41 -14.73
C ALA A 34 3.49 4.81 -15.87
N ALA A 35 3.98 4.79 -17.11
CA ALA A 35 3.17 5.14 -18.29
C ALA A 35 1.92 4.25 -18.41
N ASN A 36 2.03 2.94 -18.17
CA ASN A 36 0.89 2.04 -18.16
C ASN A 36 -0.18 2.46 -17.12
N ILE A 37 0.25 2.77 -15.89
CA ILE A 37 -0.65 3.18 -14.81
C ILE A 37 -1.33 4.51 -15.14
N LEU A 38 -0.55 5.51 -15.54
CA LEU A 38 -1.05 6.87 -15.75
C LEU A 38 -1.96 6.97 -16.96
N ASN A 39 -1.70 6.22 -18.03
CA ASN A 39 -2.58 6.17 -19.19
C ASN A 39 -3.96 5.59 -18.83
N GLU A 40 -4.01 4.49 -18.06
CA GLU A 40 -5.29 3.91 -17.64
C GLU A 40 -6.01 4.82 -16.63
N TRP A 41 -5.29 5.45 -15.70
CA TRP A 41 -5.89 6.39 -14.75
C TRP A 41 -6.47 7.61 -15.46
N LYS A 42 -5.68 8.21 -16.37
CA LYS A 42 -6.14 9.34 -17.20
C LYS A 42 -7.36 8.98 -18.04
N ASN A 43 -7.37 7.78 -18.63
CA ASN A 43 -8.51 7.27 -19.39
C ASN A 43 -9.77 7.15 -18.51
N LEU A 44 -9.68 6.59 -17.31
CA LEU A 44 -10.79 6.50 -16.36
C LEU A 44 -11.30 7.89 -15.94
N TYR A 45 -10.38 8.83 -15.74
CA TYR A 45 -10.70 10.21 -15.41
C TYR A 45 -11.41 10.92 -16.56
N ASP A 46 -10.90 10.83 -17.79
CA ASP A 46 -11.47 11.48 -18.98
C ASP A 46 -12.86 10.91 -19.33
N LEU A 47 -13.09 9.63 -19.03
CA LEU A 47 -14.41 8.99 -19.18
C LEU A 47 -15.39 9.34 -18.05
N GLY A 48 -14.93 10.03 -17.01
CA GLY A 48 -15.73 10.40 -15.84
C GLY A 48 -16.03 9.27 -14.88
N TYR A 49 -15.27 8.17 -14.93
CA TYR A 49 -15.40 7.02 -14.02
C TYR A 49 -14.59 7.18 -12.73
N ALA A 50 -13.49 7.93 -12.77
CA ALA A 50 -12.65 8.21 -11.62
C ALA A 50 -12.52 9.74 -11.43
N PRO A 51 -13.15 10.33 -10.41
CA PRO A 51 -12.99 11.77 -10.16
C PRO A 51 -11.59 12.06 -9.58
N ASN A 52 -11.09 13.27 -9.84
CA ASN A 52 -9.96 13.78 -9.06
C ASN A 52 -10.47 14.29 -7.71
N VAL A 53 -10.12 13.58 -6.64
CA VAL A 53 -10.50 13.90 -5.26
C VAL A 53 -9.37 14.61 -4.49
N GLY A 54 -8.29 14.98 -5.19
CA GLY A 54 -7.10 15.60 -4.61
C GLY A 54 -6.09 14.58 -4.07
N LYS A 55 -5.09 15.09 -3.36
CA LYS A 55 -4.00 14.30 -2.79
C LYS A 55 -4.44 13.55 -1.53
N GLY A 56 -3.80 12.41 -1.29
CA GLY A 56 -4.11 11.53 -0.16
C GLY A 56 -5.33 10.63 -0.40
N GLY A 57 -5.51 9.64 0.45
CA GLY A 57 -6.54 8.60 0.29
C GLY A 57 -7.89 8.90 0.96
N ASP A 58 -7.94 9.85 1.88
CA ASP A 58 -9.08 10.02 2.80
C ASP A 58 -10.38 10.42 2.08
N ALA A 59 -10.28 11.30 1.07
CA ALA A 59 -11.43 11.77 0.33
C ALA A 59 -12.07 10.64 -0.50
N GLY A 60 -11.27 9.76 -1.10
CA GLY A 60 -11.76 8.58 -1.82
C GLY A 60 -12.47 7.58 -0.93
N LEU A 61 -11.96 7.33 0.28
CA LEU A 61 -12.59 6.47 1.27
C LEU A 61 -13.91 7.07 1.78
N ALA A 62 -13.94 8.39 2.02
CA ALA A 62 -15.14 9.10 2.44
C ALA A 62 -16.23 9.07 1.35
N ASP A 63 -15.87 9.25 0.09
CA ASP A 63 -16.82 9.19 -1.02
C ASP A 63 -17.39 7.77 -1.22
N PHE A 64 -16.57 6.73 -1.03
CA PHE A 64 -17.05 5.34 -1.02
C PHE A 64 -18.04 5.11 0.13
N SER A 65 -17.66 5.45 1.36
CA SER A 65 -18.51 5.25 2.56
C SER A 65 -19.82 6.04 2.49
N ALA A 66 -19.82 7.16 1.74
CA ALA A 66 -21.03 7.94 1.46
C ALA A 66 -21.88 7.39 0.29
N GLY A 67 -21.44 6.32 -0.38
CA GLY A 67 -22.13 5.72 -1.54
C GLY A 67 -22.02 6.53 -2.83
N LYS A 68 -21.06 7.46 -2.92
CA LYS A 68 -20.83 8.26 -4.14
C LYS A 68 -19.93 7.52 -5.15
N SER A 69 -19.09 6.62 -4.66
CA SER A 69 -18.24 5.76 -5.47
C SER A 69 -18.60 4.29 -5.23
N ALA A 70 -18.64 3.50 -6.29
CA ALA A 70 -18.90 2.06 -6.22
C ALA A 70 -17.65 1.26 -5.85
N ILE A 71 -16.46 1.82 -6.06
CA ILE A 71 -15.17 1.16 -5.80
C ILE A 71 -14.23 2.17 -5.16
N THR A 72 -13.45 1.73 -4.20
CA THR A 72 -12.31 2.48 -3.66
C THR A 72 -11.11 1.55 -3.53
N LEU A 73 -9.91 2.11 -3.65
CA LEU A 73 -8.65 1.44 -3.38
C LEU A 73 -8.09 1.98 -2.07
N GLY A 74 -7.70 1.10 -1.16
CA GLY A 74 -7.22 1.54 0.15
C GLY A 74 -6.43 0.47 0.87
N SER A 75 -5.85 0.85 1.99
CA SER A 75 -5.19 -0.08 2.91
C SER A 75 -6.24 -0.91 3.66
N THR A 76 -5.90 -2.17 3.94
CA THR A 76 -6.71 -3.04 4.82
C THR A 76 -6.91 -2.43 6.20
N ALA A 77 -5.98 -1.60 6.67
CA ALA A 77 -6.11 -0.84 7.92
C ALA A 77 -7.34 0.08 7.97
N SER A 78 -7.91 0.44 6.81
CA SER A 78 -9.12 1.27 6.74
C SER A 78 -10.42 0.45 6.75
N LEU A 79 -10.35 -0.87 6.61
CA LEU A 79 -11.53 -1.69 6.38
C LEU A 79 -12.53 -1.63 7.55
N LYS A 80 -12.03 -1.70 8.79
CA LYS A 80 -12.89 -1.60 9.98
C LYS A 80 -13.65 -0.27 10.01
N GLN A 81 -12.96 0.83 9.72
CA GLN A 81 -13.56 2.16 9.68
C GLN A 81 -14.60 2.27 8.55
N ILE A 82 -14.29 1.75 7.35
CA ILE A 82 -15.25 1.74 6.23
C ILE A 82 -16.54 1.01 6.61
N LEU A 83 -16.43 -0.18 7.23
CA LEU A 83 -17.61 -0.94 7.67
C LEU A 83 -18.44 -0.17 8.71
N GLN A 84 -17.78 0.57 9.61
CA GLN A 84 -18.45 1.42 10.59
C GLN A 84 -19.13 2.63 9.93
N ASP A 85 -18.47 3.31 9.00
CA ASP A 85 -18.98 4.51 8.33
C ASP A 85 -20.14 4.20 7.38
N VAL A 86 -20.09 3.03 6.74
CA VAL A 86 -21.20 2.52 5.91
C VAL A 86 -22.42 2.18 6.76
N ASP A 87 -22.22 1.65 7.98
CA ASP A 87 -23.27 1.38 8.97
C ASP A 87 -24.50 0.65 8.37
N GLY A 88 -24.23 -0.36 7.54
CA GLY A 88 -25.29 -1.19 6.93
C GLY A 88 -26.11 -0.52 5.82
N LYS A 89 -25.76 0.68 5.36
CA LYS A 89 -26.45 1.37 4.26
C LYS A 89 -26.37 0.61 2.95
N PHE A 90 -25.28 -0.13 2.76
CA PHE A 90 -25.07 -1.06 1.64
C PHE A 90 -24.08 -2.16 2.05
N GLU A 91 -24.01 -3.22 1.26
CA GLU A 91 -23.06 -4.31 1.48
C GLU A 91 -21.68 -3.92 0.95
N VAL A 92 -20.65 -4.06 1.81
CA VAL A 92 -19.25 -3.83 1.45
C VAL A 92 -18.59 -5.16 1.10
N GLY A 93 -18.16 -5.29 -0.15
CA GLY A 93 -17.32 -6.40 -0.61
C GLY A 93 -15.85 -5.98 -0.70
N THR A 94 -14.97 -6.97 -0.70
CA THR A 94 -13.54 -6.79 -0.97
C THR A 94 -13.11 -7.68 -2.13
N ALA A 95 -12.09 -7.25 -2.85
CA ALA A 95 -11.50 -7.98 -3.95
C ALA A 95 -9.98 -7.77 -3.97
N TYR A 96 -9.28 -8.65 -4.66
CA TYR A 96 -7.85 -8.48 -4.90
C TYR A 96 -7.55 -7.14 -5.57
N PHE A 97 -6.46 -6.52 -5.15
CA PHE A 97 -5.97 -5.30 -5.78
C PHE A 97 -5.83 -5.53 -7.30
N PRO A 98 -6.41 -4.66 -8.13
CA PRO A 98 -6.56 -4.92 -9.55
C PRO A 98 -5.22 -4.91 -10.31
N LYS A 99 -5.23 -5.53 -11.47
CA LYS A 99 -4.14 -5.46 -12.46
C LYS A 99 -4.33 -4.25 -13.36
N VAL A 100 -3.24 -3.66 -13.86
CA VAL A 100 -3.29 -2.64 -14.90
C VAL A 100 -3.69 -3.28 -16.23
N LYS A 101 -3.07 -4.42 -16.55
CA LYS A 101 -3.40 -5.25 -17.71
C LYS A 101 -3.77 -6.66 -17.27
N SER A 102 -4.69 -7.30 -17.93
CA SER A 102 -5.11 -8.69 -17.62
C SER A 102 -3.97 -9.69 -17.64
N THR A 103 -2.90 -9.39 -18.37
CA THR A 103 -1.71 -10.23 -18.53
C THR A 103 -0.67 -10.02 -17.44
N ASP A 104 -0.85 -9.06 -16.52
CA ASP A 104 0.11 -8.79 -15.45
C ASP A 104 0.16 -9.97 -14.47
N GLU A 105 1.36 -10.39 -14.10
CA GLU A 105 1.60 -11.56 -13.23
C GLU A 105 2.34 -11.16 -11.93
N GLY A 106 2.33 -9.88 -11.59
CA GLY A 106 2.93 -9.39 -10.37
C GLY A 106 2.11 -9.65 -9.12
N GLY A 107 2.65 -9.22 -7.98
CA GLY A 107 2.03 -9.36 -6.67
C GLY A 107 1.75 -8.03 -6.00
N VAL A 108 1.34 -8.12 -4.74
CA VAL A 108 1.19 -6.98 -3.84
C VAL A 108 2.31 -6.94 -2.82
N SER A 109 2.63 -5.76 -2.34
CA SER A 109 3.54 -5.57 -1.21
C SER A 109 2.77 -5.24 0.05
N ILE A 110 3.26 -5.74 1.19
CA ILE A 110 2.73 -5.37 2.51
C ILE A 110 3.27 -3.99 2.90
N GLY A 111 2.40 -3.16 3.46
CA GLY A 111 2.78 -1.97 4.21
C GLY A 111 2.74 -2.24 5.71
N GLY A 112 3.19 -1.29 6.51
CA GLY A 112 3.12 -1.42 7.96
C GLY A 112 4.19 -0.60 8.67
N ALA A 113 4.42 -0.98 9.95
CA ALA A 113 5.41 -0.36 10.81
C ALA A 113 6.26 -1.41 11.51
N SER A 114 7.45 -1.02 11.95
CA SER A 114 8.36 -1.85 12.72
C SER A 114 8.51 -1.31 14.14
N LEU A 115 8.72 -2.21 15.09
CA LEU A 115 9.10 -1.86 16.45
C LEU A 115 10.62 -1.80 16.58
N TRP A 116 11.11 -0.72 17.14
CA TRP A 116 12.55 -0.49 17.35
C TRP A 116 12.85 -0.36 18.84
N ALA A 117 13.74 -1.19 19.36
CA ALA A 117 14.25 -1.05 20.71
C ALA A 117 15.48 -0.14 20.72
N LEU A 118 15.38 1.00 21.39
CA LEU A 118 16.51 1.91 21.57
C LEU A 118 17.39 1.42 22.71
N ASP A 119 18.70 1.33 22.47
CA ASP A 119 19.67 1.07 23.53
C ASP A 119 19.82 2.32 24.41
N ASN A 120 19.47 2.17 25.67
CA ASN A 120 19.61 3.20 26.69
C ASN A 120 20.64 2.86 27.77
N ASN A 121 21.51 1.88 27.48
CA ASN A 121 22.52 1.36 28.40
C ASN A 121 21.97 0.79 29.73
N ASP A 122 20.68 0.41 29.76
CA ASP A 122 20.04 -0.23 30.91
C ASP A 122 19.51 -1.62 30.52
N PRO A 123 20.23 -2.68 30.87
CA PRO A 123 19.83 -4.06 30.53
C PRO A 123 18.45 -4.46 31.06
N LYS A 124 17.99 -3.87 32.17
CA LYS A 124 16.67 -4.17 32.73
C LYS A 124 15.55 -3.55 31.89
N LYS A 125 15.76 -2.33 31.40
CA LYS A 125 14.82 -1.69 30.49
C LYS A 125 14.78 -2.39 29.14
N LEU A 126 15.93 -2.75 28.59
CA LEU A 126 16.01 -3.50 27.34
C LEU A 126 15.28 -4.84 27.46
N ARG A 127 15.47 -5.56 28.59
CA ARG A 127 14.74 -6.80 28.86
C ARG A 127 13.22 -6.56 28.94
N ALA A 128 12.77 -5.53 29.63
CA ALA A 128 11.34 -5.19 29.74
C ALA A 128 10.75 -4.81 28.36
N THR A 129 11.49 -4.07 27.54
CA THR A 129 11.10 -3.76 26.15
C THR A 129 10.93 -5.05 25.35
N TRP A 130 11.85 -6.01 25.49
CA TRP A 130 11.73 -7.29 24.79
C TRP A 130 10.51 -8.11 25.24
N GLU A 131 10.21 -8.15 26.53
CA GLU A 131 8.99 -8.81 27.03
C GLU A 131 7.73 -8.15 26.48
N PHE A 132 7.73 -6.80 26.35
CA PHE A 132 6.62 -6.06 25.73
C PHE A 132 6.49 -6.38 24.23
N VAL A 133 7.61 -6.44 23.50
CA VAL A 133 7.58 -6.85 22.07
C VAL A 133 7.00 -8.26 21.93
N LYS A 134 7.43 -9.21 22.77
CA LYS A 134 6.88 -10.58 22.74
C LYS A 134 5.37 -10.61 23.02
N PHE A 135 4.89 -9.78 23.93
CA PHE A 135 3.45 -9.63 24.18
C PHE A 135 2.71 -9.12 22.94
N LEU A 136 3.25 -8.10 22.28
CA LEU A 136 2.61 -7.51 21.09
C LEU A 136 2.55 -8.47 19.89
N ILE A 137 3.51 -9.39 19.78
CA ILE A 137 3.55 -10.39 18.70
C ILE A 137 2.98 -11.76 19.11
N SER A 138 2.36 -11.87 20.30
CA SER A 138 1.70 -13.11 20.70
C SER A 138 0.48 -13.39 19.82
N PRO A 139 0.08 -14.67 19.65
CA PRO A 139 -1.12 -15.02 18.87
C PRO A 139 -2.34 -14.23 19.30
N GLU A 140 -2.62 -14.17 20.59
CA GLU A 140 -3.79 -13.48 21.15
C GLU A 140 -3.78 -11.97 20.84
N SER A 141 -2.60 -11.31 21.04
CA SER A 141 -2.48 -9.88 20.75
C SER A 141 -2.64 -9.58 19.27
N GLN A 142 -2.10 -10.43 18.41
CA GLN A 142 -2.18 -10.26 16.97
C GLN A 142 -3.59 -10.55 16.42
N ALA A 143 -4.28 -11.56 16.95
CA ALA A 143 -5.68 -11.83 16.61
C ALA A 143 -6.60 -10.67 17.01
N PHE A 144 -6.42 -10.17 18.24
CA PHE A 144 -7.15 -8.99 18.72
C PHE A 144 -6.88 -7.75 17.84
N TRP A 145 -5.60 -7.49 17.51
CA TRP A 145 -5.23 -6.34 16.70
C TRP A 145 -5.82 -6.42 15.28
N ASN A 146 -5.79 -7.59 14.66
CA ASN A 146 -6.44 -7.81 13.36
C ASN A 146 -7.94 -7.52 13.43
N ALA A 147 -8.65 -8.10 14.41
CA ALA A 147 -10.10 -7.95 14.55
C ALA A 147 -10.53 -6.49 14.79
N GLU A 148 -9.71 -5.70 15.49
CA GLU A 148 -10.03 -4.31 15.82
C GLU A 148 -9.56 -3.29 14.77
N THR A 149 -8.64 -3.67 13.86
CA THR A 149 -8.04 -2.71 12.93
C THR A 149 -8.07 -3.13 11.47
N GLY A 150 -7.97 -4.44 11.19
CA GLY A 150 -7.78 -4.97 9.84
C GLY A 150 -6.31 -5.14 9.43
N TYR A 151 -5.34 -4.84 10.32
CA TYR A 151 -3.94 -5.14 10.05
C TYR A 151 -3.69 -6.65 10.00
N PHE A 152 -2.74 -7.08 9.15
CA PHE A 152 -2.32 -8.48 9.11
C PHE A 152 -1.70 -8.94 10.41
N PRO A 153 -2.06 -10.15 10.91
CA PRO A 153 -1.31 -10.76 11.99
C PRO A 153 0.11 -11.10 11.52
N VAL A 154 1.13 -10.69 12.27
CA VAL A 154 2.52 -11.08 12.00
C VAL A 154 2.87 -12.44 12.58
N ASN A 155 2.00 -13.01 13.41
CA ASN A 155 2.10 -14.34 13.98
C ASN A 155 1.06 -15.26 13.32
N VAL A 156 1.51 -16.30 12.66
CA VAL A 156 0.62 -17.23 11.96
C VAL A 156 -0.32 -17.99 12.89
N ASP A 157 0.09 -18.25 14.13
CA ASP A 157 -0.75 -18.92 15.13
C ASP A 157 -1.95 -18.06 15.57
N ALA A 158 -1.95 -16.75 15.27
CA ALA A 158 -3.10 -15.87 15.51
C ALA A 158 -4.34 -16.29 14.74
N HIS A 159 -4.18 -16.96 13.61
CA HIS A 159 -5.30 -17.49 12.81
C HIS A 159 -6.05 -18.63 13.53
N ASP A 160 -5.44 -19.24 14.52
CA ASP A 160 -6.05 -20.30 15.34
C ASP A 160 -6.84 -19.77 16.54
N GLU A 161 -6.68 -18.48 16.87
CA GLU A 161 -7.38 -17.82 17.97
C GLU A 161 -8.88 -17.63 17.67
N ASP A 162 -9.71 -17.83 18.68
CA ASP A 162 -11.18 -17.69 18.54
C ASP A 162 -11.58 -16.29 18.07
N VAL A 163 -10.93 -15.24 18.59
CA VAL A 163 -11.18 -13.84 18.19
C VAL A 163 -10.98 -13.63 16.71
N PHE A 164 -9.93 -14.22 16.11
CA PHE A 164 -9.69 -14.14 14.68
C PHE A 164 -10.79 -14.87 13.90
N LYS A 165 -11.09 -16.11 14.27
CA LYS A 165 -12.11 -16.95 13.61
C LYS A 165 -13.49 -16.31 13.64
N GLU A 166 -13.91 -15.81 14.79
CA GLU A 166 -15.19 -15.10 14.96
C GLU A 166 -15.25 -13.81 14.14
N ASN A 167 -14.11 -13.07 14.03
CA ASN A 167 -14.04 -11.87 13.21
C ASN A 167 -14.18 -12.19 11.72
N ILE A 168 -13.48 -13.23 11.22
CA ILE A 168 -13.57 -13.65 9.81
C ILE A 168 -14.98 -14.20 9.49
N GLU A 169 -15.59 -14.97 10.39
CA GLU A 169 -16.95 -15.45 10.20
C GLU A 169 -17.95 -14.28 10.06
N LYS A 170 -17.78 -13.24 10.88
CA LYS A 170 -18.65 -12.06 10.86
C LYS A 170 -18.33 -11.10 9.71
N TYR A 171 -17.07 -10.95 9.37
CA TYR A 171 -16.54 -10.01 8.37
C TYR A 171 -15.54 -10.71 7.43
N PRO A 172 -16.02 -11.55 6.51
CA PRO A 172 -15.13 -12.29 5.60
C PRO A 172 -14.26 -11.39 4.73
N GLN A 173 -14.61 -10.11 4.61
CA GLN A 173 -13.83 -9.11 3.90
C GLN A 173 -12.38 -8.98 4.40
N PHE A 174 -12.12 -9.32 5.68
CA PHE A 174 -10.78 -9.25 6.25
C PHE A 174 -9.82 -10.31 5.70
N GLU A 175 -10.34 -11.42 5.16
CA GLU A 175 -9.54 -12.53 4.63
C GLU A 175 -8.95 -12.23 3.24
N THR A 176 -9.67 -11.48 2.41
CA THR A 176 -9.31 -11.24 1.00
C THR A 176 -7.88 -10.74 0.80
N ALA A 177 -7.42 -9.83 1.63
CA ALA A 177 -6.09 -9.25 1.48
C ALA A 177 -5.00 -10.15 2.07
N ILE A 178 -5.32 -10.98 3.07
CA ILE A 178 -4.43 -12.03 3.60
C ILE A 178 -4.16 -13.04 2.50
N ASP A 179 -5.21 -13.51 1.83
CA ASP A 179 -5.10 -14.46 0.72
C ASP A 179 -4.28 -13.87 -0.43
N GLN A 180 -4.55 -12.61 -0.81
CA GLN A 180 -3.79 -11.97 -1.88
C GLN A 180 -2.30 -11.81 -1.54
N LEU A 181 -1.97 -11.53 -0.29
CA LEU A 181 -0.57 -11.44 0.14
C LEU A 181 0.12 -12.81 0.05
N HIS A 182 -0.56 -13.88 0.49
CA HIS A 182 -0.03 -15.25 0.40
C HIS A 182 0.12 -15.73 -1.04
N ASP A 183 -0.77 -15.29 -1.94
CA ASP A 183 -0.69 -15.58 -3.38
C ASP A 183 0.40 -14.74 -4.09
N SER A 184 0.99 -13.75 -3.40
CA SER A 184 2.04 -12.89 -3.96
C SER A 184 3.42 -13.46 -3.66
N ALA A 185 4.26 -13.57 -4.70
CA ALA A 185 5.63 -14.02 -4.51
C ALA A 185 6.48 -12.94 -3.79
N PRO A 186 7.47 -13.35 -2.94
CA PRO A 186 8.25 -12.42 -2.13
C PRO A 186 9.04 -11.35 -2.89
N GLN A 187 9.36 -11.58 -4.18
CA GLN A 187 10.05 -10.61 -5.02
C GLN A 187 9.25 -9.31 -5.25
N TYR A 188 7.94 -9.33 -5.03
CA TYR A 188 7.07 -8.15 -5.20
C TYR A 188 6.92 -7.31 -3.93
N ALA A 189 7.82 -7.45 -2.98
CA ALA A 189 7.76 -6.74 -1.69
C ALA A 189 7.95 -5.21 -1.75
N GLY A 190 8.05 -4.62 -2.94
CA GLY A 190 8.20 -3.17 -3.16
C GLY A 190 9.64 -2.68 -3.07
N ALA A 191 9.89 -1.39 -3.22
CA ALA A 191 11.23 -0.81 -3.20
C ALA A 191 11.72 -0.46 -1.79
N LEU A 192 13.02 -0.58 -1.58
CA LEU A 192 13.75 0.01 -0.45
C LEU A 192 14.38 1.31 -0.93
N LEU A 193 13.83 2.43 -0.51
CA LEU A 193 14.24 3.75 -0.95
C LEU A 193 14.28 4.70 0.24
N SER A 194 15.44 5.35 0.46
CA SER A 194 15.66 6.26 1.61
C SER A 194 14.73 7.46 1.56
N VAL A 195 14.44 7.95 0.35
CA VAL A 195 13.62 9.13 0.08
C VAL A 195 12.14 8.79 -0.23
N PHE A 196 11.63 7.64 0.21
CA PHE A 196 10.33 7.14 -0.22
C PHE A 196 9.15 8.08 0.11
N SER A 197 9.21 8.79 1.23
CA SER A 197 8.18 9.76 1.60
C SER A 197 8.15 10.96 0.64
N GLU A 198 9.30 11.43 0.23
CA GLU A 198 9.44 12.51 -0.76
C GLU A 198 9.03 12.03 -2.15
N ALA A 199 9.47 10.84 -2.56
CA ALA A 199 9.07 10.22 -3.81
C ALA A 199 7.54 10.10 -3.93
N ARG A 200 6.83 9.72 -2.86
CA ARG A 200 5.36 9.70 -2.86
C ARG A 200 4.74 11.08 -3.06
N ALA A 201 5.28 12.10 -2.39
CA ALA A 201 4.79 13.46 -2.52
C ALA A 201 4.98 14.01 -3.95
N ILE A 202 6.11 13.68 -4.59
CA ILE A 202 6.38 13.99 -6.00
C ILE A 202 5.35 13.28 -6.89
N VAL A 203 5.19 11.96 -6.75
CA VAL A 203 4.23 11.18 -7.54
C VAL A 203 2.81 11.73 -7.42
N GLU A 204 2.34 12.04 -6.20
CA GLU A 204 1.02 12.64 -6.00
C GLU A 204 0.87 14.01 -6.69
N SER A 205 1.94 14.81 -6.67
CA SER A 205 1.95 16.14 -7.30
C SER A 205 1.84 16.06 -8.81
N GLU A 206 2.63 15.20 -9.43
CA GLU A 206 2.65 15.04 -10.88
C GLU A 206 1.37 14.38 -11.40
N ILE A 207 0.82 13.40 -10.69
CA ILE A 207 -0.51 12.83 -11.01
C ILE A 207 -1.58 13.91 -10.99
N GLU A 208 -1.61 14.75 -9.95
CA GLU A 208 -2.58 15.84 -9.87
C GLU A 208 -2.40 16.86 -11.01
N SER A 209 -1.17 17.21 -11.34
CA SER A 209 -0.81 18.12 -12.45
C SER A 209 -1.30 17.56 -13.78
N MET A 210 -1.02 16.27 -14.05
CA MET A 210 -1.49 15.57 -15.26
C MET A 210 -3.01 15.50 -15.34
N LEU A 211 -3.71 15.15 -14.25
CA LEU A 211 -5.18 15.08 -14.25
C LEU A 211 -5.82 16.45 -14.44
N ASN A 212 -5.18 17.52 -14.01
CA ASN A 212 -5.62 18.90 -14.24
C ASN A 212 -5.28 19.42 -15.65
N GLY A 213 -4.59 18.61 -16.47
CA GLY A 213 -4.26 18.95 -17.86
C GLY A 213 -3.09 19.92 -18.01
N ASN A 214 -2.25 20.07 -16.98
CA ASN A 214 -1.06 20.93 -17.04
C ASN A 214 0.11 20.26 -17.75
N GLU A 215 0.09 18.94 -17.88
CA GLU A 215 1.12 18.13 -18.52
C GLU A 215 0.52 16.84 -19.10
N THR A 216 1.24 16.22 -20.01
CA THR A 216 0.92 14.92 -20.59
C THR A 216 1.35 13.80 -19.66
N VAL A 217 0.92 12.56 -19.96
CA VAL A 217 1.39 11.37 -19.23
C VAL A 217 2.91 11.22 -19.32
N ASP A 218 3.50 11.40 -20.50
CA ASP A 218 4.93 11.24 -20.70
C ASP A 218 5.72 12.32 -19.92
N GLU A 219 5.27 13.58 -19.96
CA GLU A 219 5.87 14.66 -19.18
C GLU A 219 5.79 14.41 -17.68
N ALA A 220 4.66 13.90 -17.18
CA ALA A 220 4.50 13.54 -15.76
C ALA A 220 5.46 12.41 -15.35
N VAL A 221 5.61 11.37 -16.17
CA VAL A 221 6.56 10.26 -15.90
C VAL A 221 7.99 10.76 -15.86
N ASP A 222 8.42 11.56 -16.86
CA ASP A 222 9.76 12.13 -16.93
C ASP A 222 10.04 13.05 -15.73
N SER A 223 9.05 13.87 -15.33
CA SER A 223 9.16 14.77 -14.18
C SER A 223 9.27 14.00 -12.87
N MET A 224 8.43 12.97 -12.64
CA MET A 224 8.55 12.09 -11.48
C MET A 224 9.94 11.46 -11.38
N ALA A 225 10.43 10.88 -12.49
CA ALA A 225 11.71 10.19 -12.50
C ALA A 225 12.86 11.17 -12.22
N SER A 226 12.88 12.32 -12.85
CA SER A 226 13.91 13.34 -12.64
C SER A 226 13.96 13.80 -11.19
N GLN A 227 12.82 14.24 -10.63
CA GLN A 227 12.76 14.78 -9.27
C GLN A 227 13.12 13.72 -8.21
N ILE A 228 12.67 12.48 -8.40
CA ILE A 228 13.00 11.41 -7.43
C ILE A 228 14.46 11.02 -7.52
N ASN A 229 15.04 10.98 -8.73
CA ASN A 229 16.46 10.71 -8.91
C ASN A 229 17.34 11.80 -8.29
N ASP A 230 16.95 13.08 -8.42
CA ASP A 230 17.63 14.19 -7.76
C ASP A 230 17.59 14.04 -6.23
N ALA A 231 16.43 13.67 -5.66
CA ALA A 231 16.29 13.42 -4.22
C ALA A 231 17.16 12.23 -3.74
N ILE A 232 17.26 11.17 -4.55
CA ILE A 232 18.15 10.03 -4.26
C ILE A 232 19.63 10.47 -4.26
N GLU A 233 20.04 11.29 -5.25
CA GLU A 233 21.41 11.78 -5.35
C GLU A 233 21.77 12.71 -4.17
N GLU A 234 20.86 13.57 -3.75
CA GLU A 234 21.07 14.45 -2.59
C GLU A 234 21.21 13.69 -1.26
N TYR A 235 20.55 12.53 -1.14
CA TYR A 235 20.58 11.72 0.09
C TYR A 235 21.84 10.86 0.18
N ASN A 236 22.36 10.34 -0.92
CA ASN A 236 23.52 9.42 -0.99
C ASN A 236 24.86 10.18 -0.99
#